data_3dc0d7455d4c56ba25abffa8094052f3
#
_entry.id   3dc0d7455d4c56ba25abffa8094052f3
#
_cell.length_a   1.000
_cell.length_b   1.000
_cell.length_c   1.000
_cell.angle_alpha   90.00
_cell.angle_beta   90.00
_cell.angle_gamma   90.00
#
_symmetry.space_group_name_H-M   'P 1'
#
loop_
_entity.id
_entity.type
_entity.pdbx_description
1 polymer ?
#
loop_
_entity_poly.entity_id
_entity_poly.type
_entity_poly.pdbx_seq_one_letter_code
_entity_poly.pdbx_strand_id
1 'polypeptide(L)'
;GHGAGHNEVARHRVHNLAVALVLAAGGGAVFMLVADIGGGDTSRAEGEKPPARELYRQKVPQMIVGLDADRHSRVQLQVAIQVDTQAGKSAVKRVSPRLMDSFRSHISGLTAAELEGEAATEALRRALLKRTRDAVSNAKVHGILFKQFLVH
;
A
#
# COMPACT_ATOMS: atom_id res chain seq x y z
N GLY A 1 30.61 35.06 -37.96
CA GLY A 1 30.28 33.94 -37.08
C GLY A 1 28.84 33.85 -36.64
N HIS A 2 27.86 34.07 -37.58
CA HIS A 2 26.44 34.03 -37.18
C HIS A 2 25.65 32.88 -37.84
N GLY A 3 26.32 31.88 -38.39
CA GLY A 3 25.66 30.83 -39.16
C GLY A 3 25.49 29.49 -38.48
N ALA A 4 26.13 29.24 -37.36
CA ALA A 4 26.17 27.90 -36.79
C ALA A 4 24.99 27.57 -35.86
N GLY A 5 24.36 28.58 -35.27
CA GLY A 5 23.27 28.35 -34.30
C GLY A 5 21.92 27.98 -34.90
N HIS A 6 21.64 28.38 -36.14
CA HIS A 6 20.33 28.11 -36.73
C HIS A 6 20.16 26.69 -37.27
N ASN A 7 21.25 26.06 -37.64
CA ASN A 7 21.16 24.70 -38.19
C ASN A 7 20.98 23.61 -37.12
N GLU A 8 21.48 23.85 -35.92
CA GLU A 8 21.33 22.90 -34.83
C GLU A 8 19.90 22.88 -34.30
N VAL A 9 19.27 24.04 -34.15
CA VAL A 9 17.88 24.15 -33.69
C VAL A 9 16.94 23.53 -34.74
N ALA A 10 17.22 23.71 -36.02
CA ALA A 10 16.44 23.12 -37.11
C ALA A 10 16.55 21.58 -37.11
N ARG A 11 17.71 21.03 -36.83
CA ARG A 11 17.93 19.58 -36.76
C ARG A 11 17.17 18.94 -35.59
N HIS A 12 17.17 19.57 -34.45
CA HIS A 12 16.38 19.06 -33.30
C HIS A 12 14.88 19.13 -33.53
N ARG A 13 14.39 20.19 -34.19
CA ARG A 13 12.96 20.30 -34.54
C ARG A 13 12.53 19.25 -35.56
N VAL A 14 13.36 18.98 -36.55
CA VAL A 14 13.07 17.95 -37.57
C VAL A 14 13.07 16.56 -36.94
N HIS A 15 13.98 16.28 -36.03
CA HIS A 15 14.02 15.01 -35.32
C HIS A 15 12.76 14.79 -34.45
N ASN A 16 12.38 15.82 -33.69
CA ASN A 16 11.19 15.73 -32.86
C ASN A 16 9.89 15.65 -33.68
N LEU A 17 9.84 16.34 -34.82
CA LEU A 17 8.71 16.25 -35.74
C LEU A 17 8.64 14.89 -36.45
N ALA A 18 9.77 14.32 -36.84
CA ALA A 18 9.81 13.00 -37.43
C ALA A 18 9.38 11.91 -36.42
N VAL A 19 9.81 12.00 -35.20
CA VAL A 19 9.38 11.07 -34.14
C VAL A 19 7.89 11.22 -33.84
N ALA A 20 7.39 12.43 -33.77
CA ALA A 20 5.95 12.66 -33.55
C ALA A 20 5.09 12.19 -34.73
N LEU A 21 5.56 12.38 -35.96
CA LEU A 21 4.82 11.91 -37.15
C LEU A 21 4.77 10.39 -37.26
N VAL A 22 5.85 9.75 -36.87
CA VAL A 22 5.95 8.29 -36.89
C VAL A 22 5.05 7.67 -35.80
N LEU A 23 4.93 8.28 -34.66
CA LEU A 23 3.99 7.87 -33.60
C LEU A 23 2.53 8.04 -34.00
N ALA A 24 2.21 9.02 -34.84
CA ALA A 24 0.85 9.28 -35.32
C ALA A 24 0.40 8.35 -36.45
N ALA A 25 1.33 7.76 -37.19
CA ALA A 25 1.02 7.03 -38.43
C ALA A 25 0.74 5.52 -38.25
N GLY A 26 0.86 4.98 -37.05
CA GLY A 26 0.51 3.58 -36.84
C GLY A 26 1.36 2.89 -35.77
N GLY A 27 0.77 2.72 -34.65
CA GLY A 27 1.43 2.36 -33.40
C GLY A 27 2.28 1.07 -33.41
N GLY A 28 1.90 0.04 -34.15
CA GLY A 28 2.58 -1.25 -34.06
C GLY A 28 3.91 -1.35 -34.82
N ALA A 29 3.95 -0.85 -36.04
CA ALA A 29 5.15 -0.94 -36.86
C ALA A 29 6.27 0.01 -36.41
N VAL A 30 5.88 1.16 -35.89
CA VAL A 30 6.80 2.15 -35.36
C VAL A 30 7.42 1.68 -34.06
N PHE A 31 6.68 1.01 -33.25
CA PHE A 31 7.16 0.44 -31.99
C PHE A 31 8.26 -0.61 -32.23
N MET A 32 8.06 -1.48 -33.21
CA MET A 32 9.06 -2.46 -33.61
C MET A 32 10.35 -1.82 -34.15
N LEU A 33 10.21 -0.73 -34.91
CA LEU A 33 11.36 -0.02 -35.47
C LEU A 33 12.18 0.70 -34.37
N VAL A 34 11.52 1.27 -33.39
CA VAL A 34 12.18 1.95 -32.25
C VAL A 34 12.87 0.93 -31.33
N ALA A 35 12.28 -0.23 -31.14
CA ALA A 35 12.88 -1.32 -30.36
C ALA A 35 14.14 -1.88 -31.04
N ASP A 36 14.16 -1.92 -32.35
CA ASP A 36 15.30 -2.45 -33.16
C ASP A 36 16.48 -1.47 -33.18
N ILE A 37 16.19 -0.16 -33.16
CA ILE A 37 17.22 0.89 -33.16
C ILE A 37 17.78 1.17 -31.76
N GLY A 38 16.96 0.99 -30.72
CA GLY A 38 17.29 1.42 -29.35
C GLY A 38 17.86 0.34 -28.44
N GLY A 39 18.03 -0.88 -28.89
CA GLY A 39 18.60 -1.94 -28.08
C GLY A 39 17.88 -2.14 -26.74
N GLY A 40 16.75 -2.78 -26.77
CA GLY A 40 16.23 -3.59 -25.66
C GLY A 40 15.52 -2.89 -24.48
N ASP A 41 15.66 -1.60 -24.29
CA ASP A 41 15.14 -0.96 -23.08
C ASP A 41 13.74 -0.31 -23.25
N THR A 42 13.29 -0.12 -24.47
CA THR A 42 11.99 0.53 -24.71
C THR A 42 10.78 -0.40 -24.53
N SER A 43 10.97 -1.69 -24.57
CA SER A 43 9.90 -2.64 -24.28
C SER A 43 9.50 -2.71 -22.81
N ARG A 44 10.32 -2.09 -21.93
CA ARG A 44 10.06 -2.03 -20.50
C ARG A 44 9.12 -0.90 -20.07
N ALA A 45 8.90 0.07 -20.92
CA ALA A 45 8.12 1.26 -20.56
C ALA A 45 6.60 1.08 -20.68
N GLU A 46 6.14 0.06 -21.41
CA GLU A 46 4.71 -0.22 -21.57
C GLU A 46 4.30 -1.42 -20.73
N GLY A 47 3.66 -1.17 -19.62
CA GLY A 47 2.96 -2.18 -18.86
C GLY A 47 3.65 -2.68 -17.60
N GLU A 48 4.82 -2.20 -17.24
CA GLU A 48 5.32 -2.42 -15.90
C GLU A 48 4.53 -1.55 -14.92
N LYS A 49 3.49 -2.16 -14.36
CA LYS A 49 2.92 -1.73 -13.10
C LYS A 49 4.09 -1.51 -12.14
N PRO A 50 4.23 -0.31 -11.52
CA PRO A 50 5.30 -0.08 -10.54
C PRO A 50 5.37 -1.28 -9.61
N PRO A 51 6.55 -1.81 -9.29
CA PRO A 51 6.64 -2.96 -8.40
C PRO A 51 5.84 -2.65 -7.16
N ALA A 52 4.88 -3.52 -6.85
CA ALA A 52 4.07 -3.39 -5.64
C ALA A 52 5.07 -3.27 -4.50
N ARG A 53 5.07 -2.11 -3.81
CA ARG A 53 5.96 -1.88 -2.67
C ARG A 53 5.77 -3.05 -1.72
N GLU A 54 6.84 -3.79 -1.50
CA GLU A 54 6.84 -4.89 -0.57
C GLU A 54 6.62 -4.32 0.84
N LEU A 55 5.43 -4.54 1.38
CA LEU A 55 5.08 -4.05 2.71
C LEU A 55 5.59 -5.02 3.76
N TYR A 56 6.21 -4.48 4.79
CA TYR A 56 6.59 -5.24 5.96
C TYR A 56 5.37 -5.52 6.83
N ARG A 57 5.33 -6.69 7.44
CA ARG A 57 4.24 -7.11 8.33
C ARG A 57 4.79 -7.38 9.72
N GLN A 58 4.23 -6.70 10.72
CA GLN A 58 4.50 -6.99 12.12
C GLN A 58 3.29 -7.66 12.74
N LYS A 59 3.44 -8.89 13.15
CA LYS A 59 2.41 -9.60 13.91
C LYS A 59 2.30 -9.01 15.32
N VAL A 60 1.06 -8.79 15.75
CA VAL A 60 0.73 -8.49 17.14
C VAL A 60 0.35 -9.80 17.81
N PRO A 61 0.75 -10.06 19.07
CA PRO A 61 0.36 -11.26 19.77
C PRO A 61 -1.16 -11.45 19.78
N GLN A 62 -1.60 -12.70 19.72
CA GLN A 62 -3.01 -13.06 19.80
C GLN A 62 -3.60 -12.57 21.13
N MET A 63 -4.80 -12.04 21.09
CA MET A 63 -5.53 -11.62 22.26
C MET A 63 -6.89 -12.27 22.34
N ILE A 64 -7.35 -12.51 23.56
CA ILE A 64 -8.72 -12.92 23.87
C ILE A 64 -9.32 -11.82 24.72
N VAL A 65 -10.45 -11.27 24.28
CA VAL A 65 -11.11 -10.13 24.93
C VAL A 65 -12.54 -10.55 25.29
N GLY A 66 -12.90 -10.42 26.56
CA GLY A 66 -14.29 -10.53 27.01
C GLY A 66 -15.07 -9.28 26.68
N LEU A 67 -16.35 -9.42 26.37
CA LEU A 67 -17.23 -8.29 26.13
C LEU A 67 -17.93 -7.88 27.42
N ASP A 68 -17.93 -6.56 27.74
CA ASP A 68 -18.52 -6.05 28.97
C ASP A 68 -20.05 -6.23 29.00
N ALA A 69 -20.68 -6.10 27.82
CA ALA A 69 -22.12 -6.25 27.67
C ALA A 69 -22.60 -7.71 27.74
N ASP A 70 -21.71 -8.66 27.41
CA ASP A 70 -22.02 -10.09 27.45
C ASP A 70 -20.82 -10.87 27.99
N ARG A 71 -20.90 -11.22 29.27
CA ARG A 71 -19.83 -11.92 29.99
C ARG A 71 -19.52 -13.32 29.46
N HIS A 72 -20.39 -13.89 28.65
CA HIS A 72 -20.18 -15.20 28.04
C HIS A 72 -19.51 -15.11 26.68
N SER A 73 -19.59 -13.96 26.03
CA SER A 73 -18.98 -13.73 24.73
C SER A 73 -17.52 -13.29 24.82
N ARG A 74 -16.69 -13.88 23.98
CA ARG A 74 -15.26 -13.61 23.87
C ARG A 74 -14.85 -13.42 22.42
N VAL A 75 -13.96 -12.49 22.21
CA VAL A 75 -13.35 -12.23 20.89
C VAL A 75 -11.93 -12.73 20.91
N GLN A 76 -11.63 -13.60 19.97
CA GLN A 76 -10.26 -14.04 19.71
C GLN A 76 -9.75 -13.33 18.47
N LEU A 77 -8.71 -12.52 18.63
CA LEU A 77 -8.17 -11.67 17.58
C LEU A 77 -6.67 -11.82 17.45
N GLN A 78 -6.21 -11.99 16.22
CA GLN A 78 -4.82 -11.87 15.84
C GLN A 78 -4.68 -10.97 14.64
N VAL A 79 -3.81 -9.99 14.70
CA VAL A 79 -3.61 -9.00 13.65
C VAL A 79 -2.15 -8.94 13.21
N ALA A 80 -1.95 -8.49 11.98
CA ALA A 80 -0.66 -8.08 11.46
C ALA A 80 -0.76 -6.64 10.94
N ILE A 81 0.20 -5.82 11.28
CA ILE A 81 0.26 -4.40 10.89
C ILE A 81 1.22 -4.25 9.72
N GLN A 82 0.75 -3.59 8.66
CA GLN A 82 1.52 -3.34 7.45
C GLN A 82 2.18 -1.98 7.52
N VAL A 83 3.49 -1.95 7.30
CA VAL A 83 4.33 -0.74 7.31
C VAL A 83 5.27 -0.73 6.11
N ASP A 84 5.82 0.45 5.77
CA ASP A 84 6.71 0.65 4.62
C ASP A 84 8.12 0.12 4.82
N THR A 85 8.61 0.12 6.06
CA THR A 85 10.03 -0.04 6.34
C THR A 85 10.26 -1.02 7.49
N GLN A 86 11.47 -1.56 7.53
CA GLN A 86 11.91 -2.39 8.65
C GLN A 86 11.94 -1.60 9.96
N ALA A 87 12.31 -0.33 9.91
CA ALA A 87 12.25 0.57 11.08
C ALA A 87 10.81 0.75 11.58
N GLY A 88 9.84 0.84 10.66
CA GLY A 88 8.42 0.88 10.98
C GLY A 88 7.95 -0.40 11.68
N LYS A 89 8.40 -1.55 11.22
CA LYS A 89 8.15 -2.84 11.86
C LYS A 89 8.66 -2.87 13.32
N SER A 90 9.87 -2.39 13.54
CA SER A 90 10.46 -2.28 14.88
C SER A 90 9.69 -1.29 15.76
N ALA A 91 9.22 -0.17 15.19
CA ALA A 91 8.39 0.81 15.90
C ALA A 91 7.06 0.19 16.37
N VAL A 92 6.37 -0.55 15.52
CA VAL A 92 5.15 -1.28 15.88
C VAL A 92 5.43 -2.29 16.99
N LYS A 93 6.53 -3.05 16.88
CA LYS A 93 6.90 -4.04 17.89
C LYS A 93 7.09 -3.41 19.27
N ARG A 94 7.74 -2.26 19.35
CA ARG A 94 7.95 -1.54 20.62
C ARG A 94 6.66 -1.08 21.28
N VAL A 95 5.67 -0.66 20.49
CA VAL A 95 4.40 -0.17 21.03
C VAL A 95 3.32 -1.25 21.11
N SER A 96 3.63 -2.49 20.74
CA SER A 96 2.65 -3.59 20.74
C SER A 96 1.89 -3.77 22.05
N PRO A 97 2.50 -3.68 23.24
CA PRO A 97 1.75 -3.77 24.49
C PRO A 97 0.68 -2.68 24.61
N ARG A 98 1.01 -1.43 24.27
CA ARG A 98 0.04 -0.32 24.28
C ARG A 98 -1.07 -0.51 23.23
N LEU A 99 -0.71 -1.03 22.07
CA LEU A 99 -1.70 -1.36 21.04
C LEU A 99 -2.68 -2.42 21.50
N MET A 100 -2.18 -3.48 22.13
CA MET A 100 -3.01 -4.54 22.68
C MET A 100 -3.99 -4.01 23.74
N ASP A 101 -3.53 -3.15 24.63
CA ASP A 101 -4.39 -2.52 25.64
C ASP A 101 -5.44 -1.61 25.01
N SER A 102 -5.05 -0.82 24.01
CA SER A 102 -5.98 0.03 23.27
C SER A 102 -7.03 -0.79 22.49
N PHE A 103 -6.62 -1.91 21.90
CA PHE A 103 -7.51 -2.80 21.18
C PHE A 103 -8.48 -3.50 22.13
N ARG A 104 -8.00 -4.00 23.26
CA ARG A 104 -8.86 -4.61 24.28
C ARG A 104 -9.91 -3.63 24.79
N SER A 105 -9.48 -2.40 25.13
CA SER A 105 -10.39 -1.37 25.61
C SER A 105 -11.48 -1.04 24.61
N HIS A 106 -11.15 -1.01 23.33
CA HIS A 106 -12.14 -0.75 22.27
C HIS A 106 -13.11 -1.95 22.10
N ILE A 107 -12.57 -3.16 22.01
CA ILE A 107 -13.36 -4.37 21.76
C ILE A 107 -14.25 -4.71 22.94
N SER A 108 -13.77 -4.58 24.18
CA SER A 108 -14.57 -4.91 25.36
C SER A 108 -15.82 -4.05 25.50
N GLY A 109 -15.80 -2.82 24.97
CA GLY A 109 -16.96 -1.93 24.95
C GLY A 109 -17.99 -2.22 23.84
N LEU A 110 -17.73 -3.19 22.96
CA LEU A 110 -18.65 -3.57 21.89
C LEU A 110 -19.57 -4.71 22.34
N THR A 111 -20.73 -4.81 21.71
CA THR A 111 -21.63 -5.96 21.85
C THR A 111 -21.29 -7.05 20.82
N ALA A 112 -21.73 -8.28 21.07
CA ALA A 112 -21.58 -9.35 20.09
C ALA A 112 -22.25 -9.01 18.75
N ALA A 113 -23.41 -8.37 18.78
CA ALA A 113 -24.13 -7.93 17.58
C ALA A 113 -23.32 -6.90 16.75
N GLU A 114 -22.57 -6.01 17.41
CA GLU A 114 -21.71 -5.02 16.75
C GLU A 114 -20.45 -5.64 16.14
N LEU A 115 -20.22 -6.92 16.33
CA LEU A 115 -19.07 -7.67 15.78
C LEU A 115 -19.49 -8.68 14.71
N GLU A 116 -20.78 -8.77 14.41
CA GLU A 116 -21.32 -9.70 13.42
C GLU A 116 -21.36 -9.09 12.02
N GLY A 117 -20.93 -9.89 11.05
CA GLY A 117 -21.02 -9.56 9.64
C GLY A 117 -19.80 -8.80 9.10
N GLU A 118 -19.75 -8.70 7.78
CA GLU A 118 -18.62 -8.11 7.06
C GLU A 118 -18.47 -6.61 7.34
N ALA A 119 -19.59 -5.88 7.36
CA ALA A 119 -19.59 -4.45 7.64
C ALA A 119 -19.07 -4.13 9.05
N ALA A 120 -19.43 -4.93 10.04
CA ALA A 120 -18.94 -4.83 11.41
C ALA A 120 -17.44 -5.13 11.51
N THR A 121 -16.98 -6.16 10.80
CA THR A 121 -15.54 -6.50 10.73
C THR A 121 -14.73 -5.37 10.10
N GLU A 122 -15.21 -4.75 9.04
CA GLU A 122 -14.56 -3.60 8.41
C GLU A 122 -14.57 -2.36 9.32
N ALA A 123 -15.65 -2.11 10.04
CA ALA A 123 -15.72 -1.02 11.00
C ALA A 123 -14.69 -1.22 12.13
N LEU A 124 -14.58 -2.43 12.65
CA LEU A 124 -13.56 -2.79 13.64
C LEU A 124 -12.15 -2.61 13.08
N ARG A 125 -11.90 -3.09 11.87
CA ARG A 125 -10.59 -2.93 11.21
C ARG A 125 -10.19 -1.44 11.10
N ARG A 126 -11.08 -0.58 10.67
CA ARG A 126 -10.85 0.87 10.58
C ARG A 126 -10.58 1.49 11.95
N ALA A 127 -11.31 1.11 12.97
CA ALA A 127 -11.12 1.60 14.32
C ALA A 127 -9.75 1.20 14.88
N LEU A 128 -9.34 -0.05 14.71
CA LEU A 128 -8.03 -0.54 15.15
C LEU A 128 -6.89 0.07 14.34
N LEU A 129 -7.09 0.29 13.05
CA LEU A 129 -6.11 0.97 12.19
C LEU A 129 -5.87 2.41 12.64
N LYS A 130 -6.93 3.15 12.95
CA LYS A 130 -6.81 4.51 13.48
C LYS A 130 -6.02 4.53 14.77
N ARG A 131 -6.32 3.64 15.71
CA ARG A 131 -5.59 3.50 16.98
C ARG A 131 -4.12 3.16 16.77
N THR A 132 -3.83 2.32 15.79
CA THR A 132 -2.46 1.96 15.42
C THR A 132 -1.70 3.17 14.89
N ARG A 133 -2.31 3.95 13.99
CA ARG A 133 -1.70 5.17 13.45
C ARG A 133 -1.45 6.22 14.52
N ASP A 134 -2.36 6.35 15.47
CA ASP A 134 -2.20 7.28 16.61
C ASP A 134 -1.06 6.86 17.55
N ALA A 135 -0.84 5.55 17.72
CA ALA A 135 0.22 5.02 18.58
C ALA A 135 1.60 4.98 17.92
N VAL A 136 1.66 4.86 16.59
CA VAL A 136 2.90 4.75 15.81
C VAL A 136 3.09 6.02 15.00
N SER A 137 3.62 7.05 15.63
CA SER A 137 3.78 8.38 15.00
C SER A 137 4.97 8.48 14.04
N ASN A 138 5.96 7.60 14.18
CA ASN A 138 7.23 7.65 13.45
C ASN A 138 7.34 6.62 12.31
N ALA A 139 6.23 6.01 11.92
CA ALA A 139 6.18 5.07 10.81
C ALA A 139 4.88 5.21 10.04
N LYS A 140 4.94 4.96 8.75
CA LYS A 140 3.75 4.94 7.91
C LYS A 140 3.06 3.58 8.03
N VAL A 141 1.89 3.57 8.64
CA VAL A 141 1.03 2.40 8.75
C VAL A 141 0.07 2.37 7.57
N HIS A 142 0.23 1.38 6.69
CA HIS A 142 -0.61 1.21 5.51
C HIS A 142 -1.94 0.56 5.82
N GLY A 143 -1.92 -0.46 6.65
CA GLY A 143 -3.11 -1.22 6.94
C GLY A 143 -2.93 -2.17 8.12
N ILE A 144 -4.03 -2.81 8.46
CA ILE A 144 -4.10 -3.86 9.46
C ILE A 144 -4.80 -5.07 8.85
N LEU A 145 -4.21 -6.24 9.02
CA LEU A 145 -4.74 -7.52 8.54
C LEU A 145 -5.23 -8.34 9.72
N PHE A 146 -6.46 -8.82 9.65
CA PHE A 146 -6.98 -9.80 10.60
C PHE A 146 -6.51 -11.19 10.17
N LYS A 147 -5.62 -11.79 10.95
CA LYS A 147 -5.14 -13.15 10.75
C LYS A 147 -6.11 -14.17 11.34
N GLN A 148 -6.74 -13.80 12.43
CA GLN A 148 -7.77 -14.57 13.09
C GLN A 148 -8.76 -13.60 13.74
N PHE A 149 -10.04 -13.86 13.55
CA PHE A 149 -11.11 -13.11 14.18
C PHE A 149 -12.28 -14.07 14.43
N LEU A 150 -12.52 -14.39 15.68
CA LEU A 150 -13.58 -15.31 16.11
C LEU A 150 -14.33 -14.68 17.28
N VAL A 151 -15.63 -14.76 17.23
CA VAL A 151 -16.54 -14.40 18.33
C VAL A 151 -17.18 -15.68 18.84
N HIS A 152 -17.04 -15.92 20.12
CA HIS A 152 -17.58 -17.10 20.80
C HIS A 152 -18.65 -16.73 21.80
#